data_7e6c5410728cec2ec36f73ec78a982e1
#
_entry.id   7e6c5410728cec2ec36f73ec78a982e1
#
_cell.length_a   1.000
_cell.length_b   1.000
_cell.length_c   1.000
_cell.angle_alpha   90.00
_cell.angle_beta   90.00
_cell.angle_gamma   90.00
#
_symmetry.space_group_name_H-M   'P 1'
#
loop_
_entity.id
_entity.type
_entity.pdbx_description
1 polymer ?
#
loop_
_entity_poly.entity_id
_entity_poly.type
_entity_poly.pdbx_seq_one_letter_code
_entity_poly.pdbx_strand_id
1 'polypeptide(L)'
;MIGVGTSLLFDRRAGKAGPPIPPFNKAMVDAWFMSGPSNSDKPSSITGVMGNEMILKNFAFTSESGFGEGNYEGALVFDGVDDYGICTRLPIMTDYTVICRRVLENNANNVVASKSIKIGNGAFIFEYGNNAIYSFSEYTSGLAVNLKDSVSYQTKNSYNGSTITVGNADDTDTLTLGIIREGDSRLLKGAISYFALYNKSLTPEEIETEKERLNEEWLKRSKVTIPEPDVYYDLSLKDNSSPTRNIIDDLSGNEHDAEIFNAAYTESSGYRSDGAFVFDSIDDYAIMQNVTKGFKTLFMEVIPSLTTDKSGFLYDQRVGQTSFGISISLNHIAYNAYNWGGVTYINGKLNTTMNEKEVYLKHQIITIVNGTDLKPQKVVLGGDIGLAGYFSNMVLYKLIGFYDELTPLQIEKVINDYKLKYD
;
A
#
# COMPACT_ATOMS: atom_id res chain seq x y z
N MET A 1 1.21 -53.29 15.91
CA MET A 1 1.58 -52.00 16.54
C MET A 1 1.41 -50.94 15.48
N ILE A 2 0.31 -50.18 15.53
CA ILE A 2 -0.01 -49.12 14.56
C ILE A 2 0.48 -47.84 15.18
N GLY A 3 1.53 -47.28 14.60
CA GLY A 3 2.05 -45.98 15.01
C GLY A 3 1.12 -44.86 14.51
N VAL A 4 0.45 -44.20 15.43
CA VAL A 4 -0.30 -42.96 15.14
C VAL A 4 0.68 -41.83 15.10
N GLY A 5 1.02 -41.41 13.88
CA GLY A 5 1.77 -40.16 13.67
C GLY A 5 0.86 -38.98 13.97
N THR A 6 1.06 -38.34 15.14
CA THR A 6 0.50 -37.02 15.42
C THR A 6 1.25 -36.01 14.59
N SER A 7 0.68 -35.54 13.46
CA SER A 7 1.15 -34.35 12.79
C SER A 7 0.90 -33.16 13.71
N LEU A 8 1.95 -32.65 14.31
CA LEU A 8 1.96 -31.33 14.92
C LEU A 8 1.79 -30.30 13.80
N LEU A 9 0.55 -29.87 13.59
CA LEU A 9 0.26 -28.63 12.87
C LEU A 9 0.88 -27.50 13.70
N PHE A 10 2.12 -27.16 13.40
CA PHE A 10 2.65 -25.89 13.84
C PHE A 10 1.83 -24.80 13.16
N ASP A 11 1.11 -24.03 13.94
CA ASP A 11 0.52 -22.77 13.50
C ASP A 11 1.69 -21.82 13.18
N ARG A 12 2.17 -21.88 11.93
CA ARG A 12 3.32 -21.11 11.42
C ARG A 12 3.03 -19.61 11.24
N ARG A 13 1.81 -19.16 11.58
CA ARG A 13 1.39 -17.75 11.56
C ARG A 13 1.83 -16.95 12.80
N ALA A 14 2.53 -17.57 13.74
CA ALA A 14 3.07 -16.87 14.90
C ALA A 14 4.39 -16.16 14.59
N GLY A 15 4.45 -15.36 13.54
CA GLY A 15 5.34 -14.21 13.54
C GLY A 15 5.03 -13.39 14.78
N LYS A 16 6.03 -13.02 15.58
CA LYS A 16 5.84 -12.21 16.80
C LYS A 16 4.88 -11.09 16.46
N ALA A 17 3.70 -11.08 17.06
CA ALA A 17 2.77 -9.97 16.93
C ALA A 17 3.56 -8.69 17.19
N GLY A 18 3.59 -7.78 16.23
CA GLY A 18 4.16 -6.46 16.45
C GLY A 18 3.52 -5.84 17.70
N PRO A 19 4.10 -4.79 18.27
CA PRO A 19 3.49 -4.13 19.42
C PRO A 19 2.04 -3.85 19.08
N PRO A 20 1.10 -4.08 20.02
CA PRO A 20 -0.32 -3.87 19.78
C PRO A 20 -0.52 -2.42 19.30
N ILE A 21 -1.27 -2.25 18.20
CA ILE A 21 -1.57 -0.92 17.69
C ILE A 21 -2.27 -0.15 18.80
N PRO A 22 -1.77 1.04 19.16
CA PRO A 22 -2.40 1.83 20.19
C PRO A 22 -3.85 2.16 19.80
N PRO A 23 -4.78 2.32 20.73
CA PRO A 23 -6.15 2.74 20.40
C PRO A 23 -6.15 4.08 19.65
N PHE A 24 -7.16 4.35 18.83
CA PHE A 24 -7.32 5.62 18.12
C PHE A 24 -7.07 6.82 19.03
N ASN A 25 -6.56 7.92 18.44
CA ASN A 25 -6.28 9.15 19.18
C ASN A 25 -7.54 9.64 19.93
N LYS A 26 -7.37 10.04 21.19
CA LYS A 26 -8.48 10.50 22.03
C LYS A 26 -9.22 11.73 21.49
N ALA A 27 -8.59 12.47 20.58
CA ALA A 27 -9.21 13.60 19.88
C ALA A 27 -10.09 13.17 18.70
N MET A 28 -10.17 11.86 18.37
CA MET A 28 -11.03 11.37 17.29
C MET A 28 -12.50 11.69 17.61
N VAL A 29 -13.17 12.38 16.68
CA VAL A 29 -14.61 12.57 16.68
C VAL A 29 -15.30 11.35 16.10
N ASP A 30 -14.85 10.89 14.93
CA ASP A 30 -15.21 9.60 14.35
C ASP A 30 -14.30 9.25 13.15
N ALA A 31 -14.40 7.97 12.72
CA ALA A 31 -13.84 7.51 11.45
C ALA A 31 -14.81 6.55 10.78
N TRP A 32 -15.09 6.81 9.50
CA TRP A 32 -15.96 5.99 8.66
C TRP A 32 -15.13 5.23 7.64
N PHE A 33 -15.30 3.90 7.61
CA PHE A 33 -14.63 3.01 6.68
C PHE A 33 -15.64 2.52 5.66
N MET A 34 -15.31 2.69 4.37
CA MET A 34 -16.19 2.35 3.27
C MET A 34 -16.00 0.88 2.82
N SER A 35 -15.12 0.15 3.49
CA SER A 35 -14.90 -1.28 3.27
C SER A 35 -15.87 -2.12 4.09
N GLY A 36 -16.24 -3.28 3.57
CA GLY A 36 -17.07 -4.28 4.26
C GLY A 36 -18.49 -4.44 3.72
N PRO A 37 -19.32 -3.39 3.53
CA PRO A 37 -20.58 -3.52 2.81
C PRO A 37 -20.37 -3.81 1.33
N SER A 38 -21.40 -4.36 0.67
CA SER A 38 -21.47 -4.60 -0.77
C SER A 38 -22.64 -3.85 -1.38
N ASN A 39 -22.65 -3.71 -2.70
CA ASN A 39 -23.77 -3.10 -3.43
C ASN A 39 -25.09 -3.88 -3.25
N SER A 40 -25.02 -5.20 -2.99
CA SER A 40 -26.21 -6.00 -2.70
C SER A 40 -26.85 -5.68 -1.35
N ASP A 41 -26.07 -5.17 -0.39
CA ASP A 41 -26.56 -4.83 0.96
C ASP A 41 -27.37 -3.52 0.96
N LYS A 42 -27.11 -2.62 0.01
CA LYS A 42 -27.75 -1.30 -0.16
C LYS A 42 -27.94 -0.57 1.18
N PRO A 43 -26.87 -0.39 1.98
CA PRO A 43 -27.02 0.22 3.30
C PRO A 43 -27.44 1.68 3.17
N SER A 44 -28.35 2.13 4.05
CA SER A 44 -28.76 3.54 4.10
C SER A 44 -27.75 4.43 4.84
N SER A 45 -26.84 3.82 5.61
CA SER A 45 -25.80 4.53 6.37
C SER A 45 -24.57 3.66 6.58
N ILE A 46 -23.46 4.32 6.94
CA ILE A 46 -22.22 3.71 7.43
C ILE A 46 -21.99 4.19 8.85
N THR A 47 -21.92 3.28 9.80
CA THR A 47 -21.62 3.59 11.19
C THR A 47 -20.12 3.79 11.39
N GLY A 48 -19.73 4.93 11.93
CA GLY A 48 -18.34 5.23 12.31
C GLY A 48 -17.89 4.44 13.53
N VAL A 49 -16.59 4.44 13.81
CA VAL A 49 -16.00 3.70 14.95
C VAL A 49 -16.45 4.25 16.32
N MET A 50 -16.83 5.52 16.39
CA MET A 50 -17.34 6.17 17.59
C MET A 50 -18.88 6.17 17.64
N GLY A 51 -19.53 5.59 16.63
CA GLY A 51 -20.98 5.37 16.58
C GLY A 51 -21.80 6.44 15.86
N ASN A 52 -21.18 7.47 15.26
CA ASN A 52 -21.93 8.43 14.46
C ASN A 52 -22.27 7.81 13.08
N GLU A 53 -23.48 8.05 12.59
CA GLU A 53 -23.94 7.51 11.32
C GLU A 53 -23.74 8.51 10.17
N MET A 54 -23.05 8.06 9.13
CA MET A 54 -22.98 8.72 7.83
C MET A 54 -24.11 8.18 6.96
N ILE A 55 -25.16 8.95 6.78
CA ILE A 55 -26.32 8.58 5.94
C ILE A 55 -25.91 8.73 4.49
N LEU A 56 -26.12 7.68 3.70
CA LEU A 56 -25.85 7.65 2.26
C LEU A 56 -27.07 8.15 1.48
N LYS A 57 -26.86 9.04 0.54
CA LYS A 57 -27.90 9.67 -0.28
C LYS A 57 -27.64 9.45 -1.77
N ASN A 58 -28.66 9.06 -2.48
CA ASN A 58 -28.77 8.91 -3.93
C ASN A 58 -27.93 7.80 -4.56
N PHE A 59 -27.12 7.06 -3.79
CA PHE A 59 -26.33 5.97 -4.33
C PHE A 59 -27.18 4.91 -5.04
N ALA A 60 -26.83 4.61 -6.29
CA ALA A 60 -27.47 3.56 -7.10
C ALA A 60 -27.07 2.14 -6.67
N PHE A 61 -25.99 2.00 -5.88
CA PHE A 61 -25.38 0.76 -5.46
C PHE A 61 -24.93 -0.12 -6.64
N THR A 62 -24.18 0.50 -7.53
CA THR A 62 -23.45 -0.11 -8.65
C THR A 62 -21.95 0.10 -8.45
N SER A 63 -21.12 -0.45 -9.33
CA SER A 63 -19.67 -0.20 -9.31
C SER A 63 -19.30 1.27 -9.58
N GLU A 64 -20.19 2.06 -10.20
CA GLU A 64 -19.99 3.48 -10.54
C GLU A 64 -20.58 4.45 -9.51
N SER A 65 -21.56 4.00 -8.73
CA SER A 65 -22.24 4.76 -7.67
C SER A 65 -22.59 3.80 -6.54
N GLY A 66 -21.67 3.61 -5.58
CA GLY A 66 -21.80 2.62 -4.51
C GLY A 66 -20.46 2.04 -4.06
N PHE A 67 -20.46 0.80 -3.57
CA PHE A 67 -19.22 0.14 -3.14
C PHE A 67 -18.43 -0.33 -4.36
N GLY A 68 -17.17 0.11 -4.42
CA GLY A 68 -16.30 -0.09 -5.58
C GLY A 68 -15.80 -1.53 -5.72
N GLU A 69 -15.43 -1.87 -6.96
CA GLU A 69 -14.85 -3.14 -7.36
C GLU A 69 -13.52 -2.89 -8.08
N GLY A 70 -12.66 -3.90 -8.16
CA GLY A 70 -11.37 -3.79 -8.84
C GLY A 70 -10.49 -2.70 -8.23
N ASN A 71 -10.16 -1.65 -9.00
CA ASN A 71 -9.30 -0.56 -8.54
C ASN A 71 -9.90 0.31 -7.42
N TYR A 72 -11.21 0.21 -7.18
CA TYR A 72 -11.92 0.92 -6.11
C TYR A 72 -12.40 -0.02 -5.01
N GLU A 73 -11.93 -1.27 -4.98
CA GLU A 73 -12.30 -2.22 -3.95
C GLU A 73 -12.01 -1.67 -2.55
N GLY A 74 -12.98 -1.81 -1.64
CA GLY A 74 -12.90 -1.26 -0.28
C GLY A 74 -13.16 0.25 -0.16
N ALA A 75 -13.66 0.90 -1.23
CA ALA A 75 -14.04 2.30 -1.24
C ALA A 75 -15.52 2.49 -1.60
N LEU A 76 -16.07 3.64 -1.26
CA LEU A 76 -17.37 4.12 -1.74
C LEU A 76 -17.13 5.04 -2.93
N VAL A 77 -17.71 4.72 -4.09
CA VAL A 77 -17.58 5.44 -5.35
C VAL A 77 -18.72 6.45 -5.48
N PHE A 78 -18.37 7.66 -5.84
CA PHE A 78 -19.27 8.80 -6.09
C PHE A 78 -19.24 9.11 -7.59
N ASP A 79 -20.40 9.16 -8.23
CA ASP A 79 -20.53 9.32 -9.69
C ASP A 79 -20.35 10.76 -10.19
N GLY A 80 -20.36 11.73 -9.28
CA GLY A 80 -20.28 13.17 -9.62
C GLY A 80 -21.62 13.77 -10.07
N VAL A 81 -22.73 13.06 -9.90
CA VAL A 81 -24.07 13.48 -10.34
C VAL A 81 -24.92 13.94 -9.15
N ASP A 82 -25.11 13.07 -8.13
CA ASP A 82 -25.96 13.38 -6.99
C ASP A 82 -25.61 12.60 -5.70
N ASP A 83 -24.57 11.76 -5.73
CA ASP A 83 -24.12 10.95 -4.60
C ASP A 83 -23.51 11.80 -3.48
N TYR A 84 -23.94 11.59 -2.24
CA TYR A 84 -23.27 12.18 -1.08
C TYR A 84 -23.55 11.42 0.22
N GLY A 85 -22.66 11.63 1.22
CA GLY A 85 -22.86 11.23 2.60
C GLY A 85 -23.17 12.43 3.50
N ILE A 86 -24.00 12.26 4.52
CA ILE A 86 -24.27 13.29 5.51
C ILE A 86 -24.30 12.73 6.93
N CYS A 87 -23.57 13.38 7.84
CA CYS A 87 -23.59 13.10 9.26
C CYS A 87 -23.91 14.38 10.03
N THR A 88 -24.88 14.33 10.93
CA THR A 88 -25.36 15.47 11.71
C THR A 88 -25.09 15.26 13.21
N ARG A 89 -25.23 16.33 14.00
CA ARG A 89 -25.03 16.33 15.46
C ARG A 89 -23.59 16.06 15.91
N LEU A 90 -22.64 16.37 15.05
CA LEU A 90 -21.24 16.35 15.43
C LEU A 90 -20.89 17.53 16.32
N PRO A 91 -19.84 17.44 17.17
CA PRO A 91 -19.42 18.55 18.01
C PRO A 91 -19.03 19.77 17.16
N ILE A 92 -19.34 20.95 17.68
CA ILE A 92 -18.81 22.23 17.18
C ILE A 92 -17.34 22.33 17.57
N MET A 93 -16.48 22.58 16.58
CA MET A 93 -15.02 22.55 16.75
C MET A 93 -14.41 23.94 16.56
N THR A 94 -13.37 24.23 17.32
CA THR A 94 -12.51 25.42 17.14
C THR A 94 -11.14 25.05 16.59
N ASP A 95 -10.88 23.76 16.51
CA ASP A 95 -9.68 23.16 15.96
C ASP A 95 -10.03 21.79 15.36
N TYR A 96 -9.27 21.30 14.37
CA TYR A 96 -9.57 20.03 13.74
C TYR A 96 -8.38 19.41 13.01
N THR A 97 -8.47 18.11 12.76
CA THR A 97 -7.74 17.38 11.73
C THR A 97 -8.71 16.51 10.95
N VAL A 98 -8.52 16.46 9.66
CA VAL A 98 -9.16 15.52 8.72
C VAL A 98 -8.07 14.63 8.13
N ILE A 99 -8.30 13.32 8.08
CA ILE A 99 -7.47 12.36 7.35
C ILE A 99 -8.40 11.54 6.44
N CYS A 100 -8.08 11.48 5.16
CA CYS A 100 -8.92 10.82 4.18
C CYS A 100 -8.06 10.04 3.15
N ARG A 101 -8.42 8.79 2.90
CA ARG A 101 -7.90 8.04 1.74
C ARG A 101 -8.93 8.07 0.64
N ARG A 102 -8.52 8.54 -0.54
CA ARG A 102 -9.41 8.74 -1.66
C ARG A 102 -8.71 8.71 -3.01
N VAL A 103 -9.48 8.51 -4.06
CA VAL A 103 -9.10 8.68 -5.47
C VAL A 103 -9.99 9.76 -6.07
N LEU A 104 -9.42 10.67 -6.87
CA LEU A 104 -10.17 11.70 -7.60
C LEU A 104 -10.04 11.45 -9.10
N GLU A 105 -11.14 11.41 -9.83
CA GLU A 105 -11.10 11.24 -11.29
C GLU A 105 -10.73 12.53 -12.04
N ASN A 106 -11.11 13.68 -11.50
CA ASN A 106 -10.74 14.99 -12.03
C ASN A 106 -10.70 16.05 -10.91
N ASN A 107 -10.21 17.24 -11.21
CA ASN A 107 -10.11 18.35 -10.25
C ASN A 107 -11.24 19.40 -10.37
N ALA A 108 -12.09 19.29 -11.37
CA ALA A 108 -13.09 20.34 -11.62
C ALA A 108 -14.32 20.13 -10.73
N ASN A 109 -14.61 21.10 -9.87
CA ASN A 109 -15.79 21.15 -9.02
C ASN A 109 -15.99 20.01 -7.99
N ASN A 110 -14.95 19.22 -7.72
CA ASN A 110 -15.02 18.17 -6.71
C ASN A 110 -14.97 18.76 -5.29
N VAL A 111 -15.65 18.11 -4.37
CA VAL A 111 -15.50 18.31 -2.92
C VAL A 111 -15.44 16.95 -2.25
N VAL A 112 -14.33 16.66 -1.57
CA VAL A 112 -14.21 15.38 -0.86
C VAL A 112 -15.04 15.39 0.42
N ALA A 113 -14.91 16.45 1.22
CA ALA A 113 -15.68 16.60 2.46
C ALA A 113 -15.88 18.06 2.82
N SER A 114 -16.94 18.35 3.56
CA SER A 114 -17.19 19.69 4.07
C SER A 114 -17.90 19.66 5.43
N LYS A 115 -17.45 20.52 6.31
CA LYS A 115 -18.15 20.87 7.55
C LYS A 115 -18.51 22.34 7.49
N SER A 116 -19.46 22.67 6.57
CA SER A 116 -19.84 24.03 6.21
C SER A 116 -21.30 24.10 5.78
N ILE A 117 -22.01 25.14 6.19
CA ILE A 117 -23.40 25.40 5.77
C ILE A 117 -23.48 26.24 4.48
N LYS A 118 -22.40 26.92 4.10
CA LYS A 118 -22.23 27.66 2.84
C LYS A 118 -20.75 27.89 2.58
N ILE A 119 -20.38 28.23 1.33
CA ILE A 119 -19.01 28.65 1.03
C ILE A 119 -18.69 29.88 1.90
N GLY A 120 -17.53 29.85 2.54
CA GLY A 120 -17.08 30.88 3.42
C GLY A 120 -17.76 30.88 4.80
N ASN A 121 -18.28 29.71 5.25
CA ASN A 121 -18.78 29.54 6.61
C ASN A 121 -18.70 28.08 7.04
N GLY A 122 -18.11 27.78 8.20
CA GLY A 122 -17.86 26.44 8.72
C GLY A 122 -16.40 26.16 8.99
N ALA A 123 -16.09 24.99 9.59
CA ALA A 123 -14.74 24.63 9.97
C ALA A 123 -13.84 24.38 8.77
N PHE A 124 -14.32 23.61 7.78
CA PHE A 124 -13.50 23.29 6.61
C PHE A 124 -14.33 22.94 5.37
N ILE A 125 -13.70 23.11 4.21
CA ILE A 125 -14.02 22.39 2.97
C ILE A 125 -12.70 21.73 2.52
N PHE A 126 -12.68 20.42 2.51
CA PHE A 126 -11.52 19.60 2.22
C PHE A 126 -11.50 19.23 0.74
N GLU A 127 -10.40 19.60 0.05
CA GLU A 127 -10.17 19.35 -1.37
C GLU A 127 -11.35 19.83 -2.26
N TYR A 128 -11.50 21.14 -2.31
CA TYR A 128 -12.46 21.82 -3.16
C TYR A 128 -11.85 22.16 -4.50
N GLY A 129 -12.36 21.62 -5.60
CA GLY A 129 -12.01 21.95 -6.99
C GLY A 129 -10.53 22.34 -7.18
N ASN A 130 -10.04 22.52 -8.32
CA ASN A 130 -8.73 23.09 -8.71
C ASN A 130 -7.70 23.39 -7.59
N ASN A 131 -7.39 22.38 -6.76
CA ASN A 131 -6.34 22.46 -5.72
C ASN A 131 -6.60 23.51 -4.63
N ALA A 132 -7.79 23.56 -4.12
CA ALA A 132 -8.16 24.52 -3.08
C ALA A 132 -8.73 23.83 -1.84
N ILE A 133 -8.63 24.52 -0.71
CA ILE A 133 -9.25 24.17 0.56
C ILE A 133 -9.77 25.42 1.27
N TYR A 134 -10.65 25.21 2.24
CA TYR A 134 -11.05 26.26 3.18
C TYR A 134 -10.76 25.83 4.61
N SER A 135 -10.32 26.77 5.43
CA SER A 135 -10.23 26.64 6.89
C SER A 135 -10.88 27.83 7.56
N PHE A 136 -11.96 27.59 8.32
CA PHE A 136 -12.78 28.62 8.97
C PHE A 136 -13.13 29.79 8.04
N SER A 137 -13.61 29.45 6.83
CA SER A 137 -13.99 30.31 5.71
C SER A 137 -12.89 31.01 4.94
N GLU A 138 -11.64 30.87 5.33
CA GLU A 138 -10.54 31.43 4.53
C GLU A 138 -10.06 30.45 3.48
N TYR A 139 -9.79 30.97 2.29
CA TYR A 139 -9.48 30.20 1.08
C TYR A 139 -7.98 30.14 0.82
N THR A 140 -7.46 28.93 0.55
CA THR A 140 -6.09 28.71 0.10
C THR A 140 -6.13 27.90 -1.20
N SER A 141 -5.45 28.38 -2.24
CA SER A 141 -5.36 27.75 -3.56
C SER A 141 -3.94 27.39 -3.94
N GLY A 142 -3.80 26.70 -5.06
CA GLY A 142 -2.47 26.35 -5.62
C GLY A 142 -1.77 25.21 -4.86
N LEU A 143 -2.52 24.44 -4.07
CA LEU A 143 -2.01 23.31 -3.33
C LEU A 143 -1.82 22.10 -4.26
N ALA A 144 -0.81 21.28 -3.99
CA ALA A 144 -0.60 20.03 -4.73
C ALA A 144 -1.61 18.98 -4.27
N VAL A 145 -2.65 18.74 -5.06
CA VAL A 145 -3.63 17.66 -4.84
C VAL A 145 -3.28 16.47 -5.72
N ASN A 146 -3.03 15.33 -5.12
CA ASN A 146 -2.79 14.09 -5.85
C ASN A 146 -4.14 13.47 -6.25
N LEU A 147 -4.34 13.19 -7.54
CA LEU A 147 -5.59 12.58 -8.04
C LEU A 147 -5.65 11.07 -7.84
N LYS A 148 -4.48 10.42 -7.74
CA LYS A 148 -4.38 8.98 -7.55
C LYS A 148 -4.77 8.57 -6.12
N ASP A 149 -4.92 7.27 -5.89
CA ASP A 149 -5.12 6.72 -4.55
C ASP A 149 -4.01 7.22 -3.61
N SER A 150 -4.43 7.95 -2.61
CA SER A 150 -3.53 8.55 -1.63
C SER A 150 -4.26 8.96 -0.36
N VAL A 151 -3.51 9.00 0.74
CA VAL A 151 -3.97 9.57 2.00
C VAL A 151 -3.59 11.04 2.05
N SER A 152 -4.59 11.91 2.13
CA SER A 152 -4.43 13.35 2.34
C SER A 152 -4.93 13.75 3.72
N TYR A 153 -4.39 14.84 4.26
CA TYR A 153 -4.86 15.39 5.51
C TYR A 153 -4.91 16.92 5.50
N GLN A 154 -5.80 17.46 6.30
CA GLN A 154 -5.90 18.90 6.60
C GLN A 154 -6.04 19.07 8.10
N THR A 155 -5.19 19.92 8.68
CA THR A 155 -5.40 20.51 10.01
C THR A 155 -5.97 21.91 9.87
N LYS A 156 -6.32 22.55 10.97
CA LYS A 156 -6.70 23.96 10.97
C LYS A 156 -5.72 24.84 10.19
N ASN A 157 -4.40 24.59 10.32
CA ASN A 157 -3.33 25.48 9.84
C ASN A 157 -2.50 24.89 8.71
N SER A 158 -2.77 23.66 8.25
CA SER A 158 -1.96 23.00 7.20
C SER A 158 -2.77 22.04 6.35
N TYR A 159 -2.29 21.84 5.12
CA TYR A 159 -2.75 20.80 4.22
C TYR A 159 -1.53 20.03 3.70
N ASN A 160 -1.46 18.71 3.95
CA ASN A 160 -0.33 17.85 3.59
C ASN A 160 1.04 18.47 3.90
N GLY A 161 1.18 19.09 5.09
CA GLY A 161 2.39 19.77 5.55
C GLY A 161 2.55 21.24 5.06
N SER A 162 1.81 21.69 4.07
CA SER A 162 1.85 23.07 3.59
C SER A 162 1.00 23.98 4.47
N THR A 163 1.51 25.12 4.88
CA THR A 163 0.77 26.12 5.66
C THR A 163 -0.39 26.71 4.86
N ILE A 164 -1.54 26.90 5.51
CA ILE A 164 -2.75 27.44 4.91
C ILE A 164 -3.28 28.63 5.72
N THR A 165 -4.09 29.46 5.07
CA THR A 165 -4.73 30.60 5.71
C THR A 165 -5.93 30.14 6.53
N VAL A 166 -6.16 30.75 7.69
CA VAL A 166 -7.24 30.43 8.62
C VAL A 166 -8.12 31.66 8.83
N GLY A 167 -9.42 31.47 8.65
CA GLY A 167 -10.43 32.50 8.93
C GLY A 167 -11.02 32.41 10.33
N ASN A 168 -12.15 33.12 10.53
CA ASN A 168 -12.83 33.24 11.81
C ASN A 168 -14.32 32.85 11.76
N ALA A 169 -14.72 31.99 10.81
CA ALA A 169 -16.11 31.54 10.74
C ALA A 169 -16.45 30.56 11.86
N ASP A 170 -17.74 30.54 12.21
CA ASP A 170 -18.30 29.55 13.13
C ASP A 170 -18.37 28.18 12.42
N ASP A 171 -18.21 27.12 13.20
CA ASP A 171 -18.38 25.73 12.73
C ASP A 171 -19.88 25.34 12.70
N THR A 172 -20.18 24.21 12.10
CA THR A 172 -21.51 23.58 12.04
C THR A 172 -21.46 22.18 12.64
N ASP A 173 -22.60 21.64 13.05
CA ASP A 173 -22.74 20.27 13.55
C ASP A 173 -22.87 19.22 12.43
N THR A 174 -22.83 19.64 11.18
CA THR A 174 -23.07 18.77 10.01
C THR A 174 -21.82 18.61 9.16
N LEU A 175 -21.46 17.36 8.91
CA LEU A 175 -20.41 16.93 7.98
C LEU A 175 -21.04 16.34 6.74
N THR A 176 -20.56 16.70 5.56
CA THR A 176 -20.89 16.05 4.28
C THR A 176 -19.66 15.45 3.64
N LEU A 177 -19.84 14.32 2.96
CA LEU A 177 -18.85 13.68 2.06
C LEU A 177 -19.38 13.76 0.63
N GLY A 178 -18.50 14.09 -0.31
CA GLY A 178 -18.86 14.15 -1.74
C GLY A 178 -19.60 15.41 -2.17
N ILE A 179 -19.91 16.32 -1.25
CA ILE A 179 -20.65 17.58 -1.54
C ILE A 179 -20.30 18.64 -0.48
N ILE A 180 -20.46 19.94 -0.81
CA ILE A 180 -20.27 21.00 0.19
C ILE A 180 -21.42 20.98 1.22
N ARG A 181 -22.64 20.87 0.74
CA ARG A 181 -23.87 20.83 1.54
C ARG A 181 -25.02 20.25 0.70
N GLU A 182 -26.06 19.79 1.34
CA GLU A 182 -27.26 19.34 0.65
C GLU A 182 -27.80 20.41 -0.31
N GLY A 183 -28.13 19.99 -1.54
CA GLY A 183 -28.60 20.87 -2.61
C GLY A 183 -27.52 21.66 -3.35
N ASP A 184 -26.23 21.43 -3.10
CA ASP A 184 -25.12 22.01 -3.86
C ASP A 184 -24.89 21.19 -5.15
N SER A 185 -24.34 21.84 -6.19
CA SER A 185 -24.02 21.19 -7.47
C SER A 185 -22.56 20.74 -7.59
N ARG A 186 -21.77 20.96 -6.55
CA ARG A 186 -20.35 20.57 -6.52
C ARG A 186 -20.23 19.21 -5.85
N LEU A 187 -20.21 18.19 -6.69
CA LEU A 187 -20.25 16.79 -6.31
C LEU A 187 -18.94 16.10 -6.64
N LEU A 188 -18.55 15.18 -5.77
CA LEU A 188 -17.35 14.36 -5.94
C LEU A 188 -17.55 13.40 -7.12
N LYS A 189 -16.56 13.35 -8.02
CA LYS A 189 -16.36 12.23 -8.92
C LYS A 189 -15.06 11.51 -8.54
N GLY A 190 -15.20 10.33 -7.96
CA GLY A 190 -14.07 9.59 -7.39
C GLY A 190 -14.50 8.59 -6.34
N ALA A 191 -13.59 8.18 -5.48
CA ALA A 191 -13.86 7.18 -4.45
C ALA A 191 -13.22 7.56 -3.11
N ILE A 192 -13.87 7.22 -2.00
CA ILE A 192 -13.36 7.38 -0.63
C ILE A 192 -13.26 6.02 0.01
N SER A 193 -12.07 5.66 0.51
CA SER A 193 -11.83 4.40 1.25
C SER A 193 -12.11 4.55 2.73
N TYR A 194 -11.65 5.65 3.32
CA TYR A 194 -12.00 6.05 4.68
C TYR A 194 -11.90 7.57 4.86
N PHE A 195 -12.63 8.06 5.85
CA PHE A 195 -12.60 9.45 6.28
C PHE A 195 -12.59 9.50 7.81
N ALA A 196 -11.64 10.23 8.39
CA ALA A 196 -11.52 10.41 9.84
C ALA A 196 -11.49 11.88 10.22
N LEU A 197 -12.15 12.22 11.31
CA LEU A 197 -12.30 13.57 11.87
C LEU A 197 -11.82 13.60 13.32
N TYR A 198 -11.02 14.61 13.65
CA TYR A 198 -10.48 14.87 14.99
C TYR A 198 -10.81 16.30 15.40
N ASN A 199 -11.06 16.54 16.69
CA ASN A 199 -11.36 17.88 17.25
C ASN A 199 -10.11 18.63 17.74
N LYS A 200 -8.95 18.34 17.13
CA LYS A 200 -7.64 18.90 17.47
C LYS A 200 -6.76 18.93 16.22
N SER A 201 -5.90 19.93 16.10
CA SER A 201 -4.75 19.86 15.17
C SER A 201 -3.75 18.83 15.68
N LEU A 202 -3.63 17.70 14.99
CA LEU A 202 -2.66 16.66 15.30
C LEU A 202 -1.25 17.11 14.87
N THR A 203 -0.22 16.67 15.60
CA THR A 203 1.17 16.86 15.20
C THR A 203 1.51 15.97 13.98
N PRO A 204 2.59 16.26 13.25
CA PRO A 204 3.02 15.40 12.13
C PRO A 204 3.20 13.93 12.53
N GLU A 205 3.77 13.66 13.71
CA GLU A 205 3.97 12.31 14.23
C GLU A 205 2.63 11.62 14.59
N GLU A 206 1.69 12.37 15.17
CA GLU A 206 0.35 11.87 15.44
C GLU A 206 -0.38 11.55 14.13
N ILE A 207 -0.21 12.38 13.08
CA ILE A 207 -0.83 12.17 11.77
C ILE A 207 -0.31 10.88 11.12
N GLU A 208 1.02 10.66 11.09
CA GLU A 208 1.57 9.44 10.51
C GLU A 208 1.10 8.19 11.29
N THR A 209 1.07 8.24 12.61
CA THR A 209 0.54 7.15 13.45
C THR A 209 -0.94 6.87 13.16
N GLU A 210 -1.77 7.91 12.97
CA GLU A 210 -3.18 7.73 12.64
C GLU A 210 -3.39 7.22 11.21
N LYS A 211 -2.58 7.64 10.24
CA LYS A 211 -2.63 7.11 8.86
C LYS A 211 -2.38 5.60 8.83
N GLU A 212 -1.33 5.13 9.51
CA GLU A 212 -1.01 3.69 9.61
C GLU A 212 -2.19 2.93 10.23
N ARG A 213 -2.71 3.43 11.35
CA ARG A 213 -3.83 2.81 12.08
C ARG A 213 -5.13 2.78 11.27
N LEU A 214 -5.46 3.88 10.59
CA LEU A 214 -6.64 3.95 9.72
C LEU A 214 -6.52 2.98 8.54
N ASN A 215 -5.34 2.89 7.94
CA ASN A 215 -5.09 1.97 6.85
C ASN A 215 -5.21 0.50 7.29
N GLU A 216 -4.64 0.15 8.43
CA GLU A 216 -4.74 -1.21 8.98
C GLU A 216 -6.20 -1.58 9.31
N GLU A 217 -6.97 -0.68 9.94
CA GLU A 217 -8.37 -0.93 10.25
C GLU A 217 -9.23 -1.06 8.97
N TRP A 218 -8.93 -0.25 7.95
CA TRP A 218 -9.56 -0.35 6.63
C TRP A 218 -9.30 -1.70 5.96
N LEU A 219 -8.04 -2.14 5.90
CA LEU A 219 -7.66 -3.44 5.35
C LEU A 219 -8.33 -4.59 6.09
N LYS A 220 -8.38 -4.53 7.43
CA LYS A 220 -9.06 -5.52 8.25
C LYS A 220 -10.57 -5.62 7.95
N ARG A 221 -11.23 -4.49 7.72
CA ARG A 221 -12.66 -4.41 7.40
C ARG A 221 -12.98 -4.81 5.97
N SER A 222 -12.04 -4.64 5.04
CA SER A 222 -12.26 -4.91 3.61
C SER A 222 -12.62 -6.36 3.29
N LYS A 223 -12.35 -7.31 4.24
CA LYS A 223 -12.55 -8.76 4.06
C LYS A 223 -11.83 -9.35 2.85
N VAL A 224 -10.90 -8.59 2.26
CA VAL A 224 -10.08 -9.10 1.17
C VAL A 224 -9.28 -10.30 1.64
N THR A 225 -9.34 -11.39 0.89
CA THR A 225 -8.53 -12.57 1.11
C THR A 225 -7.35 -12.55 0.15
N ILE A 226 -6.18 -12.88 0.67
CA ILE A 226 -5.01 -13.16 -0.17
C ILE A 226 -4.87 -14.67 -0.30
N PRO A 227 -4.45 -15.21 -1.45
CA PRO A 227 -4.07 -16.61 -1.56
C PRO A 227 -2.87 -16.89 -0.64
N GLU A 228 -2.66 -18.16 -0.29
CA GLU A 228 -1.40 -18.54 0.35
C GLU A 228 -0.27 -18.32 -0.66
N PRO A 229 0.91 -17.82 -0.24
CA PRO A 229 2.01 -17.62 -1.16
C PRO A 229 2.54 -18.94 -1.72
N ASP A 230 2.95 -18.92 -2.97
CA ASP A 230 3.59 -20.09 -3.60
C ASP A 230 5.06 -20.20 -3.20
N VAL A 231 5.72 -19.07 -2.84
CA VAL A 231 7.03 -19.03 -2.22
C VAL A 231 7.07 -17.93 -1.16
N TYR A 232 7.73 -18.20 -0.03
CA TYR A 232 7.98 -17.21 1.00
C TYR A 232 9.35 -17.40 1.65
N TYR A 233 10.23 -16.41 1.53
CA TYR A 233 11.51 -16.35 2.19
C TYR A 233 11.53 -15.24 3.24
N ASP A 234 12.05 -15.56 4.43
CA ASP A 234 12.39 -14.60 5.49
C ASP A 234 13.85 -14.84 5.89
N LEU A 235 14.74 -13.94 5.45
CA LEU A 235 16.19 -14.12 5.61
C LEU A 235 16.64 -13.91 7.07
N SER A 236 15.77 -13.35 7.92
CA SER A 236 16.05 -13.14 9.35
C SER A 236 16.12 -14.44 10.17
N LEU A 237 15.74 -15.56 9.59
CA LEU A 237 15.65 -16.85 10.27
C LEU A 237 16.99 -17.60 10.31
N LYS A 238 18.02 -17.11 9.60
CA LYS A 238 19.34 -17.70 9.55
C LYS A 238 20.46 -16.68 9.79
N ASP A 239 21.63 -17.17 10.09
CA ASP A 239 22.87 -16.42 10.23
C ASP A 239 24.04 -17.14 9.55
N ASN A 240 25.22 -16.51 9.50
CA ASN A 240 26.40 -17.04 8.88
C ASN A 240 26.99 -18.30 9.58
N SER A 241 26.54 -18.62 10.79
CA SER A 241 26.96 -19.82 11.54
C SER A 241 25.99 -21.00 11.36
N SER A 242 24.83 -20.78 10.75
CA SER A 242 23.79 -21.80 10.55
C SER A 242 24.33 -22.96 9.71
N PRO A 243 24.10 -24.23 10.11
CA PRO A 243 24.63 -25.40 9.38
C PRO A 243 24.04 -25.54 7.95
N THR A 244 22.86 -24.96 7.71
CA THR A 244 22.22 -24.92 6.39
C THR A 244 22.20 -23.51 5.82
N ARG A 245 23.20 -22.68 6.11
CA ARG A 245 23.29 -21.29 5.68
C ARG A 245 23.29 -21.10 4.16
N ASN A 246 23.66 -22.14 3.41
CA ASN A 246 23.60 -22.16 1.95
C ASN A 246 22.20 -22.43 1.38
N ILE A 247 21.19 -22.61 2.21
CA ILE A 247 19.81 -22.83 1.78
C ILE A 247 18.93 -21.71 2.37
N ILE A 248 18.15 -21.04 1.57
CA ILE A 248 17.06 -20.19 1.99
C ILE A 248 15.81 -21.07 2.03
N ASP A 249 15.24 -21.26 3.23
CA ASP A 249 14.07 -22.14 3.38
C ASP A 249 12.81 -21.47 2.85
N ASP A 250 12.03 -22.22 2.07
CA ASP A 250 10.69 -21.83 1.65
C ASP A 250 9.69 -22.05 2.77
N LEU A 251 9.16 -20.99 3.33
CA LEU A 251 8.19 -21.00 4.41
C LEU A 251 6.75 -21.20 3.94
N SER A 252 6.49 -21.19 2.63
CA SER A 252 5.17 -21.47 2.05
C SER A 252 4.78 -22.94 2.19
N GLY A 253 5.76 -23.84 2.25
CA GLY A 253 5.58 -25.29 2.30
C GLY A 253 5.51 -25.95 0.92
N ASN A 254 5.81 -25.22 -0.16
CA ASN A 254 5.79 -25.73 -1.53
C ASN A 254 7.15 -26.26 -2.02
N GLU A 255 8.14 -26.36 -1.11
CA GLU A 255 9.48 -26.92 -1.38
C GLU A 255 10.26 -26.14 -2.46
N HIS A 256 10.05 -24.81 -2.52
CA HIS A 256 10.79 -23.90 -3.38
C HIS A 256 12.03 -23.31 -2.68
N ASP A 257 12.72 -24.09 -1.84
CA ASP A 257 13.96 -23.66 -1.21
C ASP A 257 14.93 -23.08 -2.25
N ALA A 258 15.74 -22.08 -1.88
CA ALA A 258 16.75 -21.53 -2.75
C ALA A 258 18.15 -21.90 -2.25
N GLU A 259 18.96 -22.46 -3.12
CA GLU A 259 20.37 -22.77 -2.83
C GLU A 259 21.24 -21.58 -3.18
N ILE A 260 22.05 -21.12 -2.22
CA ILE A 260 23.00 -20.01 -2.34
C ILE A 260 24.35 -20.54 -2.82
N PHE A 261 24.94 -19.85 -3.77
CA PHE A 261 26.24 -20.17 -4.35
C PHE A 261 27.22 -19.00 -4.14
N ASN A 262 28.49 -19.35 -3.93
CA ASN A 262 29.67 -18.50 -3.86
C ASN A 262 29.74 -17.52 -2.65
N ALA A 263 28.69 -17.41 -1.86
CA ALA A 263 28.68 -16.49 -0.72
C ALA A 263 29.81 -16.80 0.30
N ALA A 264 30.49 -15.76 0.74
CA ALA A 264 31.59 -15.87 1.72
C ALA A 264 31.07 -16.02 3.18
N TYR A 265 29.77 -15.78 3.41
CA TYR A 265 29.11 -15.80 4.71
C TYR A 265 29.73 -14.82 5.71
N THR A 266 29.90 -13.58 5.25
CA THR A 266 30.32 -12.41 6.02
C THR A 266 29.21 -11.36 6.02
N GLU A 267 29.40 -10.24 6.73
CA GLU A 267 28.46 -9.10 6.69
C GLU A 267 28.33 -8.45 5.28
N SER A 268 29.31 -8.65 4.39
CA SER A 268 29.32 -8.09 3.02
C SER A 268 28.96 -9.10 1.93
N SER A 269 28.91 -10.38 2.23
CA SER A 269 28.48 -11.48 1.35
C SER A 269 27.95 -12.60 2.25
N GLY A 270 26.64 -12.54 2.58
CA GLY A 270 26.01 -13.46 3.53
C GLY A 270 24.95 -12.80 4.39
N TYR A 271 24.62 -13.44 5.51
CA TYR A 271 23.61 -12.96 6.45
C TYR A 271 24.13 -11.82 7.32
N ARG A 272 23.31 -10.78 7.45
CA ARG A 272 23.55 -9.62 8.29
C ARG A 272 22.84 -9.74 9.63
N SER A 273 23.36 -9.03 10.63
CA SER A 273 22.77 -8.96 11.98
C SER A 273 21.37 -8.31 12.03
N ASP A 274 20.99 -7.54 11.00
CA ASP A 274 19.65 -6.93 10.88
C ASP A 274 18.60 -7.84 10.20
N GLY A 275 18.96 -9.09 9.90
CA GLY A 275 18.04 -10.10 9.37
C GLY A 275 17.95 -10.14 7.85
N ALA A 276 18.92 -9.59 7.14
CA ALA A 276 18.99 -9.62 5.69
C ALA A 276 20.10 -10.53 5.18
N PHE A 277 20.10 -10.82 3.86
CA PHE A 277 21.20 -11.44 3.13
C PHE A 277 21.76 -10.47 2.09
N VAL A 278 23.09 -10.35 2.04
CA VAL A 278 23.84 -9.52 1.09
C VAL A 278 24.34 -10.38 -0.05
N PHE A 279 23.99 -9.99 -1.27
CA PHE A 279 24.63 -10.45 -2.52
C PHE A 279 25.65 -9.38 -2.94
N ASP A 280 26.91 -9.76 -3.10
CA ASP A 280 28.05 -8.82 -3.17
C ASP A 280 28.35 -8.23 -4.54
N SER A 281 27.59 -8.60 -5.59
CA SER A 281 27.79 -8.28 -7.01
C SER A 281 29.05 -8.83 -7.67
N ILE A 282 29.78 -9.73 -6.99
CA ILE A 282 30.97 -10.37 -7.57
C ILE A 282 30.57 -11.67 -8.25
N ASP A 283 30.03 -12.60 -7.47
CA ASP A 283 29.62 -13.93 -7.96
C ASP A 283 28.52 -14.59 -7.09
N ASP A 284 27.97 -13.87 -6.09
CA ASP A 284 26.88 -14.38 -5.25
C ASP A 284 25.57 -14.48 -6.02
N TYR A 285 24.92 -15.62 -5.93
CA TYR A 285 23.57 -15.84 -6.44
C TYR A 285 22.85 -16.96 -5.69
N ALA A 286 21.54 -17.04 -5.81
CA ALA A 286 20.76 -18.18 -5.34
C ALA A 286 19.83 -18.71 -6.45
N ILE A 287 19.58 -20.02 -6.45
CA ILE A 287 18.70 -20.70 -7.39
C ILE A 287 17.53 -21.32 -6.64
N MET A 288 16.31 -20.91 -6.97
CA MET A 288 15.11 -21.56 -6.44
C MET A 288 14.97 -22.96 -7.02
N GLN A 289 14.66 -23.91 -6.15
CA GLN A 289 14.45 -25.30 -6.52
C GLN A 289 12.97 -25.57 -6.87
N ASN A 290 12.72 -26.60 -7.65
CA ASN A 290 11.38 -27.13 -7.94
C ASN A 290 10.37 -26.15 -8.57
N VAL A 291 10.82 -25.00 -9.08
CA VAL A 291 9.92 -24.02 -9.73
C VAL A 291 9.56 -24.50 -11.13
N THR A 292 8.29 -24.85 -11.31
CA THR A 292 7.75 -25.34 -12.59
C THR A 292 6.85 -24.34 -13.30
N LYS A 293 6.47 -23.25 -12.60
CA LYS A 293 5.59 -22.18 -13.08
C LYS A 293 6.16 -20.83 -12.63
N GLY A 294 6.07 -19.81 -13.45
CA GLY A 294 6.53 -18.47 -13.10
C GLY A 294 5.57 -17.76 -12.16
N PHE A 295 6.11 -16.98 -11.24
CA PHE A 295 5.30 -16.15 -10.36
C PHE A 295 4.71 -14.98 -11.16
N LYS A 296 3.40 -14.72 -10.99
CA LYS A 296 2.69 -13.58 -11.59
C LYS A 296 2.73 -12.35 -10.71
N THR A 297 2.80 -12.53 -9.38
CA THR A 297 3.03 -11.43 -8.43
C THR A 297 4.22 -11.77 -7.55
N LEU A 298 5.17 -10.84 -7.45
CA LEU A 298 6.38 -11.00 -6.66
C LEU A 298 6.62 -9.75 -5.81
N PHE A 299 6.87 -9.97 -4.53
CA PHE A 299 7.30 -8.94 -3.58
C PHE A 299 8.75 -9.18 -3.19
N MET A 300 9.55 -8.13 -3.19
CA MET A 300 10.89 -8.12 -2.63
C MET A 300 11.03 -6.98 -1.64
N GLU A 301 11.28 -7.31 -0.39
CA GLU A 301 11.73 -6.34 0.63
C GLU A 301 13.26 -6.26 0.51
N VAL A 302 13.77 -5.15 -0.02
CA VAL A 302 15.14 -5.08 -0.53
C VAL A 302 15.75 -3.69 -0.43
N ILE A 303 17.08 -3.62 -0.24
CA ILE A 303 17.88 -2.43 -0.54
C ILE A 303 18.68 -2.74 -1.81
N PRO A 304 18.26 -2.24 -2.98
CA PRO A 304 19.03 -2.41 -4.20
C PRO A 304 20.23 -1.46 -4.17
N SER A 305 21.40 -1.99 -4.49
CA SER A 305 22.65 -1.23 -4.49
C SER A 305 23.45 -1.52 -5.74
N LEU A 306 24.16 -0.51 -6.24
CA LEU A 306 25.14 -0.65 -7.31
C LEU A 306 26.53 -0.38 -6.76
N THR A 307 27.41 -1.34 -6.88
CA THR A 307 28.83 -1.17 -6.54
C THR A 307 29.75 -1.04 -7.75
N THR A 308 29.24 -1.32 -8.96
CA THR A 308 30.05 -1.31 -10.19
C THR A 308 29.28 -0.72 -11.37
N ASP A 309 30.02 -0.34 -12.42
CA ASP A 309 29.46 0.12 -13.72
C ASP A 309 28.71 -0.97 -14.50
N LYS A 310 28.41 -2.13 -13.89
CA LYS A 310 27.74 -3.25 -14.53
C LYS A 310 26.29 -3.35 -14.11
N SER A 311 25.44 -3.70 -15.06
CA SER A 311 24.04 -4.09 -14.78
C SER A 311 24.02 -5.45 -14.08
N GLY A 312 23.11 -5.63 -13.12
CA GLY A 312 22.87 -6.88 -12.43
C GLY A 312 21.37 -7.20 -12.31
N PHE A 313 21.04 -8.45 -11.99
CA PHE A 313 19.66 -8.86 -11.76
C PHE A 313 19.42 -9.09 -10.27
N LEU A 314 18.38 -8.43 -9.72
CA LEU A 314 17.87 -8.75 -8.38
C LEU A 314 17.13 -10.09 -8.40
N TYR A 315 16.37 -10.32 -9.46
CA TYR A 315 15.53 -11.48 -9.69
C TYR A 315 15.40 -11.76 -11.17
N ASP A 316 15.51 -13.02 -11.58
CA ASP A 316 15.41 -13.43 -12.97
C ASP A 316 14.67 -14.77 -13.12
N GLN A 317 13.52 -14.77 -13.80
CA GLN A 317 12.78 -15.97 -14.23
C GLN A 317 12.50 -15.96 -15.73
N ARG A 318 13.35 -15.32 -16.52
CA ARG A 318 13.17 -15.20 -17.98
C ARG A 318 13.15 -16.55 -18.66
N VAL A 319 12.42 -16.62 -19.79
CA VAL A 319 12.44 -17.72 -20.74
C VAL A 319 12.95 -17.17 -22.06
N GLY A 320 14.21 -17.37 -22.34
CA GLY A 320 14.87 -16.76 -23.51
C GLY A 320 14.93 -15.22 -23.34
N GLN A 321 14.46 -14.48 -24.35
CA GLN A 321 14.35 -13.02 -24.28
C GLN A 321 12.94 -12.52 -23.90
N THR A 322 11.98 -13.42 -23.70
CA THR A 322 10.67 -13.08 -23.16
C THR A 322 10.73 -13.09 -21.64
N SER A 323 10.32 -12.04 -20.98
CA SER A 323 10.98 -11.60 -19.76
C SER A 323 10.08 -11.43 -18.57
N PHE A 324 10.54 -11.94 -17.44
CA PHE A 324 10.23 -11.42 -16.13
C PHE A 324 11.54 -11.41 -15.33
N GLY A 325 12.16 -10.25 -15.25
CA GLY A 325 13.39 -10.07 -14.47
C GLY A 325 13.45 -8.63 -13.96
N ILE A 326 14.00 -8.44 -12.76
CA ILE A 326 14.29 -7.14 -12.19
C ILE A 326 15.78 -6.93 -12.33
N SER A 327 16.20 -6.05 -13.24
CA SER A 327 17.59 -5.68 -13.40
C SER A 327 17.88 -4.31 -12.82
N ILE A 328 19.11 -4.14 -12.34
CA ILE A 328 19.66 -2.85 -11.94
C ILE A 328 20.69 -2.46 -12.97
N SER A 329 20.65 -1.25 -13.50
CA SER A 329 21.71 -0.65 -14.30
C SER A 329 22.09 0.72 -13.76
N LEU A 330 23.24 1.26 -14.22
CA LEU A 330 23.72 2.60 -13.84
C LEU A 330 22.57 3.61 -13.77
N ASN A 331 22.25 4.03 -12.56
CA ASN A 331 21.26 5.07 -12.24
C ASN A 331 19.78 4.72 -12.41
N HIS A 332 19.38 3.45 -12.64
CA HIS A 332 17.96 3.07 -12.66
C HIS A 332 17.75 1.59 -12.43
N ILE A 333 16.64 1.24 -11.80
CA ILE A 333 16.12 -0.12 -11.83
C ILE A 333 15.40 -0.28 -13.15
N ALA A 334 15.98 -1.06 -14.05
CA ALA A 334 15.34 -1.42 -15.28
C ALA A 334 14.56 -2.73 -15.07
N TYR A 335 13.25 -2.64 -15.16
CA TYR A 335 12.43 -3.84 -15.33
C TYR A 335 12.65 -4.29 -16.77
N ASN A 336 13.42 -5.34 -16.96
CA ASN A 336 13.78 -5.75 -18.31
C ASN A 336 12.57 -6.40 -18.98
N ALA A 337 11.90 -5.60 -19.76
CA ALA A 337 10.69 -5.94 -20.47
C ALA A 337 10.92 -5.79 -21.96
N TYR A 338 11.45 -6.80 -22.60
CA TYR A 338 11.08 -7.03 -23.98
C TYR A 338 9.65 -7.59 -23.99
N ASN A 339 8.64 -6.75 -24.34
CA ASN A 339 7.22 -7.07 -24.40
C ASN A 339 6.52 -7.40 -23.06
N TRP A 340 6.86 -6.70 -21.99
CA TRP A 340 6.25 -6.90 -20.70
C TRP A 340 5.02 -6.00 -20.51
N GLY A 341 3.84 -6.60 -20.30
CA GLY A 341 2.57 -5.91 -20.02
C GLY A 341 2.25 -5.76 -18.54
N GLY A 342 3.22 -5.99 -17.66
CA GLY A 342 2.99 -5.96 -16.21
C GLY A 342 3.05 -4.58 -15.60
N VAL A 343 2.68 -4.49 -14.33
CA VAL A 343 2.72 -3.26 -13.50
C VAL A 343 3.66 -3.43 -12.33
N THR A 344 4.23 -2.32 -11.88
CA THR A 344 5.15 -2.29 -10.74
C THR A 344 4.61 -1.38 -9.66
N TYR A 345 4.78 -1.79 -8.42
CA TYR A 345 4.50 -0.98 -7.24
C TYR A 345 5.80 -0.80 -6.45
N ILE A 346 6.03 0.40 -5.94
CA ILE A 346 7.09 0.70 -4.98
C ILE A 346 6.41 1.11 -3.68
N ASN A 347 6.72 0.39 -2.61
CA ASN A 347 6.12 0.60 -1.30
C ASN A 347 4.56 0.61 -1.34
N GLY A 348 3.99 -0.34 -2.10
CA GLY A 348 2.54 -0.47 -2.29
C GLY A 348 1.91 0.54 -3.24
N LYS A 349 2.65 1.51 -3.77
CA LYS A 349 2.14 2.54 -4.69
C LYS A 349 2.46 2.19 -6.14
N LEU A 350 1.45 2.29 -7.03
CA LEU A 350 1.64 2.08 -8.46
C LEU A 350 2.73 3.00 -9.00
N ASN A 351 3.77 2.40 -9.56
CA ASN A 351 4.85 3.12 -10.22
C ASN A 351 4.60 3.18 -11.73
N THR A 352 4.48 4.38 -12.28
CA THR A 352 4.26 4.61 -13.72
C THR A 352 5.53 5.07 -14.44
N THR A 353 6.63 5.31 -13.71
CA THR A 353 7.92 5.74 -14.26
C THR A 353 8.94 4.62 -14.08
N MET A 354 9.42 4.04 -15.18
CA MET A 354 10.38 2.92 -15.16
C MET A 354 11.80 3.30 -14.69
N ASN A 355 12.09 4.57 -14.42
CA ASN A 355 13.43 5.09 -14.20
C ASN A 355 13.47 6.01 -12.98
N GLU A 356 13.42 5.46 -11.75
CA GLU A 356 13.56 6.31 -10.56
C GLU A 356 14.92 6.16 -9.89
N LYS A 357 15.71 7.23 -9.93
CA LYS A 357 16.96 7.37 -9.16
C LYS A 357 16.75 7.30 -7.65
N GLU A 358 15.52 7.49 -7.19
CA GLU A 358 15.15 7.55 -5.76
C GLU A 358 15.14 6.18 -5.08
N VAL A 359 15.20 5.10 -5.86
CA VAL A 359 15.03 3.73 -5.37
C VAL A 359 16.33 3.13 -4.85
N TYR A 360 17.49 3.66 -5.25
CA TYR A 360 18.80 3.14 -4.85
C TYR A 360 19.15 3.45 -3.40
N LEU A 361 19.77 2.47 -2.75
CA LEU A 361 20.27 2.57 -1.37
C LEU A 361 19.19 2.83 -0.31
N LYS A 362 17.91 2.68 -0.67
CA LYS A 362 16.81 2.78 0.27
C LYS A 362 16.20 1.41 0.52
N HIS A 363 15.81 1.17 1.76
CA HIS A 363 15.01 0.02 2.12
C HIS A 363 13.60 0.19 1.58
N GLN A 364 13.13 -0.76 0.76
CA GLN A 364 11.84 -0.63 0.08
C GLN A 364 11.24 -1.98 -0.30
N ILE A 365 9.97 -1.93 -0.66
CA ILE A 365 9.23 -3.05 -1.21
C ILE A 365 9.07 -2.82 -2.71
N ILE A 366 9.65 -3.70 -3.52
CA ILE A 366 9.40 -3.76 -4.95
C ILE A 366 8.37 -4.86 -5.18
N THR A 367 7.21 -4.51 -5.73
CA THR A 367 6.18 -5.47 -6.11
C THR A 367 5.98 -5.44 -7.62
N ILE A 368 5.97 -6.60 -8.23
CA ILE A 368 5.76 -6.75 -9.68
C ILE A 368 4.56 -7.64 -9.90
N VAL A 369 3.64 -7.18 -10.76
CA VAL A 369 2.50 -7.96 -11.24
C VAL A 369 2.61 -8.14 -12.74
N ASN A 370 2.58 -9.39 -13.21
CA ASN A 370 2.73 -9.74 -14.60
C ASN A 370 1.66 -10.75 -15.05
N GLY A 371 0.85 -10.35 -16.04
CA GLY A 371 -0.26 -11.15 -16.56
C GLY A 371 0.12 -12.35 -17.44
N THR A 372 1.39 -12.67 -17.62
CA THR A 372 1.81 -13.74 -18.54
C THR A 372 2.11 -15.06 -17.83
N ASP A 373 1.61 -16.16 -18.38
CA ASP A 373 1.98 -17.52 -17.93
C ASP A 373 3.39 -17.86 -18.42
N LEU A 374 4.36 -17.74 -17.51
CA LEU A 374 5.74 -18.12 -17.75
C LEU A 374 5.98 -19.57 -17.30
N LYS A 375 6.88 -20.27 -18.03
CA LYS A 375 7.41 -21.56 -17.60
C LYS A 375 8.94 -21.43 -17.52
N PRO A 376 9.48 -20.86 -16.43
CA PRO A 376 10.91 -20.64 -16.30
C PRO A 376 11.64 -22.00 -16.26
N GLN A 377 12.81 -22.04 -16.87
CA GLN A 377 13.73 -23.18 -16.70
C GLN A 377 14.47 -23.12 -15.37
N LYS A 378 14.66 -21.91 -14.87
CA LYS A 378 15.38 -21.58 -13.66
C LYS A 378 14.88 -20.22 -13.13
N VAL A 379 14.89 -20.07 -11.82
CA VAL A 379 14.64 -18.79 -11.15
C VAL A 379 15.87 -18.45 -10.33
N VAL A 380 16.45 -17.27 -10.55
CA VAL A 380 17.70 -16.83 -9.94
C VAL A 380 17.49 -15.54 -9.16
N LEU A 381 18.10 -15.46 -7.98
CA LEU A 381 18.21 -14.27 -7.16
C LEU A 381 19.66 -13.78 -7.20
N GLY A 382 19.86 -12.47 -7.27
CA GLY A 382 21.21 -11.88 -7.25
C GLY A 382 22.02 -12.02 -8.53
N GLY A 383 21.48 -12.69 -9.55
CA GLY A 383 22.17 -12.93 -10.83
C GLY A 383 21.20 -13.18 -11.98
N ASP A 384 21.73 -13.29 -13.21
CA ASP A 384 20.96 -13.64 -14.40
C ASP A 384 20.86 -15.17 -14.59
N ILE A 385 19.85 -15.62 -15.36
CA ILE A 385 19.64 -17.07 -15.63
C ILE A 385 20.81 -17.73 -16.34
N GLY A 386 21.61 -16.95 -17.07
CA GLY A 386 22.82 -17.43 -17.78
C GLY A 386 24.03 -17.55 -16.88
N LEU A 387 24.00 -16.96 -15.68
CA LEU A 387 25.14 -16.82 -14.77
C LEU A 387 26.39 -16.23 -15.46
N ALA A 388 26.16 -15.30 -16.40
CA ALA A 388 27.19 -14.75 -17.30
C ALA A 388 27.86 -13.48 -16.75
N GLY A 389 27.82 -13.23 -15.42
CA GLY A 389 28.48 -12.10 -14.76
C GLY A 389 27.60 -10.86 -14.59
N TYR A 390 26.28 -11.00 -14.63
CA TYR A 390 25.31 -9.95 -14.32
C TYR A 390 24.80 -10.08 -12.87
N PHE A 391 25.75 -10.14 -11.94
CA PHE A 391 25.45 -10.24 -10.51
C PHE A 391 25.09 -8.87 -9.95
N SER A 392 24.11 -8.83 -9.05
CA SER A 392 23.65 -7.59 -8.41
C SER A 392 24.20 -7.45 -7.01
N ASN A 393 24.43 -6.21 -6.59
CA ASN A 393 24.56 -5.90 -5.18
C ASN A 393 23.18 -5.58 -4.63
N MET A 394 22.69 -6.39 -3.72
CA MET A 394 21.44 -6.15 -3.03
C MET A 394 21.48 -6.69 -1.60
N VAL A 395 20.71 -6.04 -0.74
CA VAL A 395 20.41 -6.54 0.61
C VAL A 395 18.96 -7.00 0.60
N LEU A 396 18.74 -8.31 0.62
CA LEU A 396 17.40 -8.92 0.59
C LEU A 396 16.95 -9.30 2.00
N TYR A 397 15.77 -8.85 2.40
CA TYR A 397 15.15 -9.20 3.70
C TYR A 397 14.10 -10.28 3.54
N LYS A 398 13.16 -10.08 2.60
CA LYS A 398 12.08 -11.03 2.34
C LYS A 398 11.77 -11.12 0.85
N LEU A 399 11.24 -12.27 0.44
CA LEU A 399 10.68 -12.49 -0.89
C LEU A 399 9.38 -13.28 -0.76
N ILE A 400 8.32 -12.83 -1.44
CA ILE A 400 7.02 -13.51 -1.47
C ILE A 400 6.55 -13.57 -2.92
N GLY A 401 6.20 -14.74 -3.40
CA GLY A 401 5.72 -14.95 -4.76
C GLY A 401 4.39 -15.66 -4.82
N PHE A 402 3.56 -15.27 -5.79
CA PHE A 402 2.25 -15.85 -6.07
C PHE A 402 2.15 -16.22 -7.54
N TYR A 403 1.57 -17.37 -7.84
CA TYR A 403 1.24 -17.77 -9.21
C TYR A 403 0.03 -17.03 -9.76
N ASP A 404 -0.68 -16.29 -8.91
CA ASP A 404 -1.81 -15.45 -9.29
C ASP A 404 -1.43 -13.96 -9.39
N GLU A 405 -2.18 -13.22 -10.21
CA GLU A 405 -2.13 -11.76 -10.21
C GLU A 405 -2.94 -11.23 -9.03
N LEU A 406 -2.28 -10.49 -8.15
CA LEU A 406 -2.95 -9.85 -7.02
C LEU A 406 -3.51 -8.48 -7.42
N THR A 407 -4.70 -8.17 -6.91
CA THR A 407 -5.28 -6.83 -7.01
C THR A 407 -4.49 -5.83 -6.16
N PRO A 408 -4.59 -4.51 -6.43
CA PRO A 408 -3.94 -3.49 -5.60
C PRO A 408 -4.23 -3.61 -4.10
N LEU A 409 -5.48 -3.94 -3.74
CA LEU A 409 -5.88 -4.13 -2.34
C LEU A 409 -5.26 -5.40 -1.72
N GLN A 410 -5.16 -6.48 -2.49
CA GLN A 410 -4.43 -7.68 -2.06
C GLN A 410 -2.94 -7.40 -1.87
N ILE A 411 -2.33 -6.58 -2.74
CA ILE A 411 -0.92 -6.14 -2.61
C ILE A 411 -0.71 -5.42 -1.28
N GLU A 412 -1.56 -4.46 -0.95
CA GLU A 412 -1.47 -3.76 0.34
C GLU A 412 -1.66 -4.70 1.52
N LYS A 413 -2.60 -5.65 1.39
CA LYS A 413 -2.84 -6.64 2.43
C LYS A 413 -1.64 -7.57 2.64
N VAL A 414 -0.95 -7.99 1.57
CA VAL A 414 0.31 -8.76 1.67
C VAL A 414 1.36 -7.94 2.41
N ILE A 415 1.57 -6.68 2.04
CA ILE A 415 2.54 -5.80 2.70
C ILE A 415 2.24 -5.72 4.21
N ASN A 416 0.98 -5.55 4.58
CA ASN A 416 0.55 -5.48 5.97
C ASN A 416 0.69 -6.82 6.72
N ASP A 417 0.17 -7.89 6.18
CA ASP A 417 0.08 -9.20 6.86
C ASP A 417 1.49 -9.83 7.05
N TYR A 418 2.37 -9.68 6.07
CA TYR A 418 3.77 -10.14 6.14
C TYR A 418 4.73 -9.11 6.73
N LYS A 419 4.21 -7.94 7.15
CA LYS A 419 4.97 -6.85 7.79
C LYS A 419 6.23 -6.49 7.00
N LEU A 420 6.06 -6.32 5.69
CA LEU A 420 7.11 -5.83 4.82
C LEU A 420 7.42 -4.36 5.19
N LYS A 421 8.71 -4.00 5.20
CA LYS A 421 9.18 -2.70 5.67
C LYS A 421 9.82 -1.89 4.54
N TYR A 422 9.79 -0.59 4.70
CA TYR A 422 10.47 0.38 3.84
C TYR A 422 10.72 1.69 4.60
N ASP A 423 11.69 2.49 4.15
CA ASP A 423 12.05 3.80 4.72
C ASP A 423 11.17 4.94 4.18
#